data_32eca6a441d85372a3a2662dbf5f27db
#
_entry.id   32eca6a441d85372a3a2662dbf5f27db
#
_cell.length_a   1.000
_cell.length_b   1.000
_cell.length_c   1.000
_cell.angle_alpha   90.00
_cell.angle_beta   90.00
_cell.angle_gamma   90.00
#
_symmetry.space_group_name_H-M   'P 1'
#
loop_
_entity.id
_entity.type
_entity.pdbx_description
1 polymer ?
#
loop_
_entity_poly.entity_id
_entity_poly.type
_entity_poly.pdbx_seq_one_letter_code
_entity_poly.pdbx_strand_id
1 'polypeptide(L)'
;MIGMPPPHFSLERQILSYYESGQEAERLESPFFRWEKVRTLDLLERLLPPAPALILDVGGAAGAYAFPLAEKGYVVDLIDPVPSHIEQAQKRAAMGQRVPRSFHVGDARAIPCDNGVADAVLFFGPLYHLTDSGERMKAICEARRVLRAGGVLLAVAISRFASALDGITRGLIRDPDFVRIVQQDLKTGQHRNETGNLDYFTTAFFHHPDELKTELIEGGFPNPRLCAIEGPLWALPESATAEQQEGFMAIMRKLENEVTLIGASAHIMGIATKPND
;
A
#
# COMPACT_ATOMS: atom_id res chain seq x y z
N MET A 1 -8.45 30.31 17.40
CA MET A 1 -8.80 29.07 18.15
C MET A 1 -7.64 28.12 18.01
N ILE A 2 -6.96 27.78 19.09
CA ILE A 2 -5.85 26.84 19.09
C ILE A 2 -6.49 25.47 18.86
N GLY A 3 -6.31 24.90 17.66
CA GLY A 3 -6.78 23.56 17.33
C GLY A 3 -6.21 22.54 18.32
N MET A 4 -7.07 21.65 18.84
CA MET A 4 -6.60 20.51 19.62
C MET A 4 -5.54 19.75 18.83
N PRO A 5 -4.43 19.32 19.46
CA PRO A 5 -3.47 18.47 18.78
C PRO A 5 -4.19 17.22 18.25
N PRO A 6 -3.81 16.71 17.07
CA PRO A 6 -4.41 15.50 16.54
C PRO A 6 -4.30 14.36 17.55
N PRO A 7 -5.28 13.45 17.61
CA PRO A 7 -5.23 12.32 18.53
C PRO A 7 -3.93 11.53 18.29
N HIS A 8 -3.19 11.25 19.36
CA HIS A 8 -1.99 10.41 19.31
C HIS A 8 -2.41 8.96 19.06
N PHE A 9 -2.42 8.55 17.79
CA PHE A 9 -2.53 7.14 17.43
C PHE A 9 -1.14 6.51 17.54
N SER A 10 -1.00 5.43 18.29
CA SER A 10 0.25 4.66 18.37
C SER A 10 0.21 3.52 17.35
N LEU A 11 1.25 3.41 16.51
CA LEU A 11 1.54 2.17 15.81
C LEU A 11 2.00 1.10 16.83
N GLU A 12 1.69 -0.17 16.55
CA GLU A 12 2.23 -1.26 17.36
C GLU A 12 3.76 -1.20 17.36
N ARG A 13 4.40 -1.45 18.51
CA ARG A 13 5.86 -1.34 18.68
C ARG A 13 6.64 -2.17 17.67
N GLN A 14 6.12 -3.34 17.30
CA GLN A 14 6.76 -4.22 16.33
C GLN A 14 6.81 -3.59 14.93
N ILE A 15 5.74 -2.89 14.53
CA ILE A 15 5.68 -2.18 13.24
C ILE A 15 6.69 -1.03 13.23
N LEU A 16 6.73 -0.22 14.29
CA LEU A 16 7.70 0.87 14.42
C LEU A 16 9.14 0.35 14.35
N SER A 17 9.47 -0.69 15.13
CA SER A 17 10.81 -1.28 15.15
C SER A 17 11.23 -1.83 13.78
N TYR A 18 10.31 -2.43 13.03
CA TYR A 18 10.56 -2.90 11.66
C TYR A 18 10.93 -1.75 10.73
N TYR A 19 10.16 -0.65 10.74
CA TYR A 19 10.44 0.51 9.89
C TYR A 19 11.68 1.30 10.29
N GLU A 20 11.96 1.42 11.59
CA GLU A 20 13.19 2.04 12.10
C GLU A 20 14.46 1.25 11.75
N SER A 21 14.35 -0.05 11.45
CA SER A 21 15.48 -0.87 10.98
C SER A 21 16.00 -0.49 9.58
N GLY A 22 15.24 0.31 8.81
CA GLY A 22 15.60 0.73 7.45
C GLY A 22 15.36 -0.31 6.34
N GLN A 23 14.90 -1.50 6.69
CA GLN A 23 14.71 -2.62 5.73
C GLN A 23 13.68 -2.29 4.63
N GLU A 24 12.64 -1.51 4.94
CA GLU A 24 11.61 -1.14 3.97
C GLU A 24 12.16 -0.27 2.83
N ALA A 25 13.11 0.62 3.10
CA ALA A 25 13.70 1.50 2.09
C ALA A 25 14.43 0.71 0.99
N GLU A 26 15.03 -0.43 1.34
CA GLU A 26 15.76 -1.31 0.42
C GLU A 26 14.86 -2.39 -0.20
N ARG A 27 13.71 -2.70 0.44
CA ARG A 27 12.83 -3.78 0.01
C ARG A 27 12.37 -3.63 -1.44
N LEU A 28 11.84 -2.48 -1.82
CA LEU A 28 11.32 -2.23 -3.17
C LEU A 28 12.42 -2.16 -4.25
N GLU A 29 13.67 -2.01 -3.87
CA GLU A 29 14.82 -2.02 -4.79
C GLU A 29 15.40 -3.44 -4.94
N SER A 30 15.01 -4.39 -4.09
CA SER A 30 15.48 -5.76 -4.19
C SER A 30 14.90 -6.47 -5.43
N PRO A 31 15.62 -7.42 -6.03
CA PRO A 31 15.15 -8.15 -7.22
C PRO A 31 13.80 -8.84 -7.02
N PHE A 32 13.53 -9.30 -5.80
CA PHE A 32 12.30 -10.02 -5.47
C PHE A 32 11.06 -9.11 -5.44
N PHE A 33 11.18 -7.89 -4.88
CA PHE A 33 10.05 -6.95 -4.73
C PHE A 33 9.97 -5.89 -5.83
N ARG A 34 10.92 -5.86 -6.77
CA ARG A 34 10.93 -4.86 -7.86
C ARG A 34 9.64 -4.86 -8.69
N TRP A 35 8.99 -6.01 -8.83
CA TRP A 35 7.75 -6.14 -9.60
C TRP A 35 6.56 -5.44 -8.92
N GLU A 36 6.52 -5.42 -7.60
CA GLU A 36 5.56 -4.62 -6.85
C GLU A 36 5.64 -3.16 -7.28
N LYS A 37 6.84 -2.57 -7.25
CA LYS A 37 7.08 -1.17 -7.63
C LYS A 37 6.75 -0.89 -9.10
N VAL A 38 7.27 -1.73 -10.01
CA VAL A 38 7.05 -1.57 -11.45
C VAL A 38 5.55 -1.66 -11.80
N ARG A 39 4.86 -2.65 -11.25
CA ARG A 39 3.42 -2.83 -11.49
C ARG A 39 2.58 -1.73 -10.83
N THR A 40 2.93 -1.32 -9.63
CA THR A 40 2.24 -0.21 -8.96
C THR A 40 2.36 1.09 -9.78
N LEU A 41 3.54 1.42 -10.29
CA LEU A 41 3.73 2.59 -11.15
C LEU A 41 2.94 2.50 -12.47
N ASP A 42 2.87 1.32 -13.10
CA ASP A 42 2.02 1.07 -14.28
C ASP A 42 0.53 1.26 -13.96
N LEU A 43 0.06 0.77 -12.83
CA LEU A 43 -1.32 0.95 -12.37
C LEU A 43 -1.61 2.43 -12.08
N LEU A 44 -0.72 3.13 -11.39
CA LEU A 44 -0.87 4.56 -11.11
C LEU A 44 -0.99 5.39 -12.39
N GLU A 45 -0.17 5.11 -13.40
CA GLU A 45 -0.22 5.81 -14.69
C GLU A 45 -1.57 5.67 -15.40
N ARG A 46 -2.24 4.54 -15.24
CA ARG A 46 -3.53 4.23 -15.88
C ARG A 46 -4.76 4.60 -15.06
N LEU A 47 -4.62 4.72 -13.75
CA LEU A 47 -5.75 4.88 -12.82
C LEU A 47 -5.87 6.28 -12.24
N LEU A 48 -4.77 7.03 -12.18
CA LEU A 48 -4.81 8.40 -11.68
C LEU A 48 -5.44 9.36 -12.68
N PRO A 49 -6.11 10.43 -12.21
CA PRO A 49 -6.56 11.51 -13.08
C PRO A 49 -5.36 12.18 -13.78
N PRO A 50 -5.57 12.88 -14.92
CA PRO A 50 -4.49 13.60 -15.58
C PRO A 50 -3.83 14.65 -14.67
N ALA A 51 -2.51 14.82 -14.78
CA ALA A 51 -1.80 15.91 -14.12
C ALA A 51 -2.15 17.29 -14.76
N PRO A 52 -2.14 18.39 -13.99
CA PRO A 52 -1.89 18.42 -12.55
C PRO A 52 -3.11 17.99 -11.74
N ALA A 53 -2.93 17.10 -10.78
CA ALA A 53 -3.96 16.69 -9.83
C ALA A 53 -3.35 16.61 -8.43
N LEU A 54 -4.14 16.86 -7.39
CA LEU A 54 -3.70 16.75 -6.00
C LEU A 54 -3.82 15.32 -5.52
N ILE A 55 -2.69 14.73 -5.17
CA ILE A 55 -2.57 13.37 -4.66
C ILE A 55 -2.10 13.40 -3.20
N LEU A 56 -2.82 12.74 -2.32
CA LEU A 56 -2.37 12.47 -0.96
C LEU A 56 -1.77 11.06 -0.91
N ASP A 57 -0.45 10.98 -0.67
CA ASP A 57 0.26 9.70 -0.45
C ASP A 57 0.31 9.43 1.05
N VAL A 58 -0.63 8.63 1.55
CA VAL A 58 -0.85 8.40 2.99
C VAL A 58 -0.29 7.04 3.39
N GLY A 59 0.67 7.05 4.30
CA GLY A 59 1.51 5.90 4.61
C GLY A 59 2.59 5.69 3.54
N GLY A 60 3.02 6.79 2.89
CA GLY A 60 3.95 6.73 1.76
C GLY A 60 5.43 6.56 2.14
N ALA A 61 5.73 6.30 3.41
CA ALA A 61 7.08 6.15 3.95
C ALA A 61 8.02 7.29 3.50
N ALA A 62 9.20 6.98 2.97
CA ALA A 62 10.15 7.97 2.44
C ALA A 62 9.81 8.44 1.00
N GLY A 63 8.59 8.20 0.52
CA GLY A 63 8.07 8.73 -0.74
C GLY A 63 8.42 7.91 -1.97
N ALA A 64 8.39 6.58 -1.89
CA ALA A 64 8.70 5.69 -3.01
C ALA A 64 7.84 5.97 -4.26
N TYR A 65 6.59 6.39 -4.07
CA TYR A 65 5.64 6.78 -5.11
C TYR A 65 5.45 8.30 -5.22
N ALA A 66 5.52 9.04 -4.11
CA ALA A 66 5.35 10.48 -4.09
C ALA A 66 6.33 11.22 -5.02
N PHE A 67 7.61 10.84 -5.02
CA PHE A 67 8.61 11.48 -5.88
C PHE A 67 8.39 11.21 -7.37
N PRO A 68 8.24 9.95 -7.84
CA PRO A 68 7.92 9.68 -9.26
C PRO A 68 6.66 10.39 -9.74
N LEU A 69 5.64 10.54 -8.90
CA LEU A 69 4.43 11.27 -9.25
C LEU A 69 4.68 12.78 -9.35
N ALA A 70 5.45 13.38 -8.43
CA ALA A 70 5.85 14.78 -8.52
C ALA A 70 6.68 15.06 -9.78
N GLU A 71 7.58 14.15 -10.17
CA GLU A 71 8.34 14.23 -11.43
C GLU A 71 7.43 14.21 -12.66
N LYS A 72 6.31 13.47 -12.62
CA LYS A 72 5.28 13.43 -13.66
C LYS A 72 4.33 14.65 -13.65
N GLY A 73 4.54 15.61 -12.74
CA GLY A 73 3.79 16.87 -12.68
C GLY A 73 2.55 16.86 -11.80
N TYR A 74 2.36 15.83 -10.97
CA TYR A 74 1.32 15.82 -9.93
C TYR A 74 1.70 16.72 -8.75
N VAL A 75 0.69 17.26 -8.09
CA VAL A 75 0.84 17.96 -6.80
C VAL A 75 0.68 16.89 -5.71
N VAL A 76 1.75 16.55 -5.01
CA VAL A 76 1.74 15.45 -4.06
C VAL A 76 2.00 15.94 -2.64
N ASP A 77 1.14 15.58 -1.71
CA ASP A 77 1.37 15.71 -0.26
C ASP A 77 1.69 14.34 0.30
N LEU A 78 2.85 14.20 0.92
CA LEU A 78 3.30 12.97 1.57
C LEU A 78 2.96 13.02 3.06
N ILE A 79 2.26 12.00 3.53
CA ILE A 79 1.82 11.85 4.92
C ILE A 79 2.26 10.47 5.40
N ASP A 80 3.00 10.42 6.53
CA ASP A 80 3.44 9.15 7.13
C ASP A 80 3.49 9.29 8.64
N PRO A 81 3.09 8.25 9.41
CA PRO A 81 3.11 8.32 10.88
C PRO A 81 4.52 8.23 11.47
N VAL A 82 5.53 7.80 10.73
CA VAL A 82 6.91 7.62 11.20
C VAL A 82 7.74 8.89 10.89
N PRO A 83 8.15 9.67 11.91
CA PRO A 83 8.88 10.93 11.70
C PRO A 83 10.17 10.77 10.88
N SER A 84 10.91 9.69 11.09
CA SER A 84 12.17 9.43 10.37
C SER A 84 11.96 9.24 8.85
N HIS A 85 10.81 8.71 8.42
CA HIS A 85 10.45 8.61 7.01
C HIS A 85 10.26 10.01 6.39
N ILE A 86 9.55 10.88 7.09
CA ILE A 86 9.33 12.26 6.66
C ILE A 86 10.65 13.03 6.58
N GLU A 87 11.54 12.85 7.57
CA GLU A 87 12.87 13.45 7.53
C GLU A 87 13.70 12.96 6.33
N GLN A 88 13.65 11.67 6.01
CA GLN A 88 14.33 11.09 4.83
C GLN A 88 13.77 11.69 3.54
N ALA A 89 12.44 11.78 3.43
CA ALA A 89 11.79 12.38 2.26
C ALA A 89 12.17 13.87 2.10
N GLN A 90 12.20 14.63 3.19
CA GLN A 90 12.62 16.05 3.17
C GLN A 90 14.09 16.21 2.74
N LYS A 91 14.98 15.36 3.25
CA LYS A 91 16.40 15.34 2.83
C LYS A 91 16.54 15.05 1.33
N ARG A 92 15.78 14.06 0.82
CA ARG A 92 15.73 13.76 -0.62
C ARG A 92 15.20 14.94 -1.43
N ALA A 93 14.14 15.61 -0.96
CA ALA A 93 13.54 16.76 -1.62
C ALA A 93 14.51 17.93 -1.74
N ALA A 94 15.37 18.16 -0.76
CA ALA A 94 16.37 19.24 -0.80
C ALA A 94 17.39 19.09 -1.95
N MET A 95 17.52 17.90 -2.54
CA MET A 95 18.42 17.61 -3.66
C MET A 95 17.71 17.52 -5.02
N GLY A 96 16.38 17.60 -5.05
CA GLY A 96 15.55 17.42 -6.25
C GLY A 96 14.99 18.71 -6.80
N GLN A 97 14.57 18.71 -8.08
CA GLN A 97 13.91 19.87 -8.73
C GLN A 97 12.38 19.72 -8.74
N ARG A 98 11.86 18.51 -8.92
CA ARG A 98 10.42 18.20 -8.88
C ARG A 98 10.18 17.25 -7.73
N VAL A 99 9.63 17.79 -6.68
CA VAL A 99 9.48 17.09 -5.38
C VAL A 99 8.03 17.20 -4.90
N PRO A 100 7.59 16.35 -3.99
CA PRO A 100 6.31 16.52 -3.32
C PRO A 100 6.14 17.93 -2.75
N ARG A 101 4.90 18.44 -2.79
CA ARG A 101 4.55 19.79 -2.35
C ARG A 101 4.73 19.97 -0.85
N SER A 102 4.37 18.95 -0.08
CA SER A 102 4.44 19.00 1.38
C SER A 102 4.72 17.62 1.99
N PHE A 103 5.18 17.63 3.25
CA PHE A 103 5.60 16.47 4.03
C PHE A 103 5.02 16.60 5.44
N HIS A 104 4.19 15.66 5.85
CA HIS A 104 3.50 15.71 7.13
C HIS A 104 3.69 14.42 7.94
N VAL A 105 4.04 14.55 9.20
CA VAL A 105 3.85 13.45 10.15
C VAL A 105 2.36 13.37 10.45
N GLY A 106 1.71 12.26 10.09
CA GLY A 106 0.26 12.12 10.23
C GLY A 106 -0.19 10.67 10.07
N ASP A 107 -1.43 10.41 10.49
CA ASP A 107 -2.01 9.08 10.54
C ASP A 107 -3.22 8.98 9.60
N ALA A 108 -3.38 7.84 8.93
CA ALA A 108 -4.48 7.58 8.02
C ALA A 108 -5.87 7.68 8.68
N ARG A 109 -5.96 7.50 10.00
CA ARG A 109 -7.19 7.60 10.79
C ARG A 109 -7.59 9.04 11.13
N ALA A 110 -6.70 10.01 10.84
CA ALA A 110 -6.95 11.45 11.01
C ALA A 110 -6.04 12.22 10.05
N ILE A 111 -6.38 12.20 8.78
CA ILE A 111 -5.58 12.82 7.71
C ILE A 111 -5.59 14.34 7.88
N PRO A 112 -4.41 15.01 7.99
CA PRO A 112 -4.30 16.44 8.27
C PRO A 112 -4.60 17.29 7.02
N CYS A 113 -5.76 17.09 6.41
CA CYS A 113 -6.24 17.81 5.23
C CYS A 113 -7.71 18.17 5.36
N ASP A 114 -8.13 19.23 4.66
CA ASP A 114 -9.53 19.64 4.58
C ASP A 114 -10.38 18.63 3.83
N ASN A 115 -11.71 18.74 4.00
CA ASN A 115 -12.66 17.88 3.32
C ASN A 115 -12.71 18.19 1.83
N GLY A 116 -12.76 17.15 0.99
CA GLY A 116 -13.05 17.28 -0.43
C GLY A 116 -12.01 17.99 -1.27
N VAL A 117 -10.74 17.94 -0.88
CA VAL A 117 -9.65 18.65 -1.58
C VAL A 117 -8.85 17.76 -2.54
N ALA A 118 -8.76 16.46 -2.27
CA ALA A 118 -7.88 15.56 -3.01
C ALA A 118 -8.56 14.99 -4.27
N ASP A 119 -7.83 14.97 -5.37
CA ASP A 119 -8.22 14.25 -6.59
C ASP A 119 -8.00 12.74 -6.46
N ALA A 120 -6.94 12.35 -5.76
CA ALA A 120 -6.66 10.96 -5.44
C ALA A 120 -6.03 10.80 -4.05
N VAL A 121 -6.27 9.66 -3.42
CA VAL A 121 -5.62 9.21 -2.19
C VAL A 121 -4.98 7.86 -2.45
N LEU A 122 -3.69 7.73 -2.11
CA LEU A 122 -2.97 6.48 -2.11
C LEU A 122 -2.87 5.95 -0.68
N PHE A 123 -3.31 4.72 -0.46
CA PHE A 123 -3.21 3.97 0.79
C PHE A 123 -2.35 2.74 0.55
N PHE A 124 -1.01 2.91 0.50
CA PHE A 124 -0.07 1.83 0.21
C PHE A 124 0.70 1.40 1.46
N GLY A 125 0.00 1.29 2.57
CA GLY A 125 0.51 0.92 3.89
C GLY A 125 -0.59 0.76 4.93
N PRO A 126 -1.49 1.74 5.05
CA PRO A 126 -2.39 1.82 6.19
C PRO A 126 -3.24 0.57 6.43
N LEU A 127 -3.85 -0.02 5.38
CA LEU A 127 -4.81 -1.10 5.56
C LEU A 127 -4.20 -2.39 6.10
N TYR A 128 -2.94 -2.66 5.82
CA TYR A 128 -2.32 -3.88 6.36
C TYR A 128 -1.61 -3.63 7.70
N HIS A 129 -1.32 -2.39 8.08
CA HIS A 129 -0.76 -2.07 9.39
C HIS A 129 -1.83 -1.78 10.46
N LEU A 130 -3.05 -1.49 10.06
CA LEU A 130 -4.19 -1.35 10.96
C LEU A 130 -4.87 -2.71 11.14
N THR A 131 -4.41 -3.48 12.14
CA THR A 131 -4.86 -4.86 12.33
C THR A 131 -6.28 -4.97 12.88
N ASP A 132 -6.81 -3.93 13.53
CA ASP A 132 -8.20 -3.81 13.97
C ASP A 132 -9.09 -3.29 12.84
N SER A 133 -10.23 -3.94 12.60
CA SER A 133 -11.16 -3.57 11.52
C SER A 133 -11.80 -2.20 11.72
N GLY A 134 -12.08 -1.80 12.97
CA GLY A 134 -12.61 -0.47 13.29
C GLY A 134 -11.62 0.63 12.99
N GLU A 135 -10.31 0.38 13.19
CA GLU A 135 -9.26 1.33 12.85
C GLU A 135 -9.08 1.44 11.32
N ARG A 136 -9.18 0.32 10.57
CA ARG A 136 -9.19 0.35 9.10
C ARG A 136 -10.39 1.13 8.56
N MET A 137 -11.56 0.89 9.13
CA MET A 137 -12.77 1.62 8.77
C MET A 137 -12.63 3.14 8.99
N LYS A 138 -12.04 3.58 10.11
CA LYS A 138 -11.74 5.00 10.34
C LYS A 138 -10.85 5.56 9.24
N ALA A 139 -9.79 4.84 8.86
CA ALA A 139 -8.89 5.28 7.80
C ALA A 139 -9.60 5.37 6.44
N ILE A 140 -10.44 4.40 6.08
CA ILE A 140 -11.21 4.43 4.83
C ILE A 140 -12.20 5.61 4.83
N CYS A 141 -12.87 5.88 5.95
CA CYS A 141 -13.76 7.04 6.09
C CYS A 141 -12.99 8.36 5.97
N GLU A 142 -11.78 8.46 6.52
CA GLU A 142 -10.92 9.63 6.37
C GLU A 142 -10.47 9.84 4.93
N ALA A 143 -10.08 8.77 4.21
CA ALA A 143 -9.80 8.85 2.78
C ALA A 143 -11.01 9.39 2.00
N ARG A 144 -12.21 8.88 2.30
CA ARG A 144 -13.43 9.38 1.68
C ARG A 144 -13.71 10.85 2.05
N ARG A 145 -13.42 11.27 3.28
CA ARG A 145 -13.61 12.66 3.73
C ARG A 145 -12.76 13.63 2.91
N VAL A 146 -11.48 13.34 2.75
CA VAL A 146 -10.53 14.24 2.08
C VAL A 146 -10.64 14.23 0.56
N LEU A 147 -11.16 13.15 -0.05
CA LEU A 147 -11.43 13.09 -1.48
C LEU A 147 -12.56 14.03 -1.87
N ARG A 148 -12.37 14.75 -2.99
CA ARG A 148 -13.47 15.47 -3.64
C ARG A 148 -14.48 14.48 -4.25
N ALA A 149 -15.67 14.95 -4.60
CA ALA A 149 -16.63 14.19 -5.40
C ALA A 149 -15.95 13.74 -6.71
N GLY A 150 -16.10 12.47 -7.07
CA GLY A 150 -15.44 11.86 -8.22
C GLY A 150 -13.95 11.56 -8.02
N GLY A 151 -13.37 11.89 -6.86
CA GLY A 151 -11.98 11.55 -6.52
C GLY A 151 -11.78 10.06 -6.29
N VAL A 152 -10.56 9.55 -6.51
CA VAL A 152 -10.24 8.12 -6.48
C VAL A 152 -9.40 7.75 -5.27
N LEU A 153 -9.79 6.67 -4.58
CA LEU A 153 -8.97 5.96 -3.61
C LEU A 153 -8.30 4.75 -4.28
N LEU A 154 -6.99 4.67 -4.18
CA LEU A 154 -6.20 3.49 -4.52
C LEU A 154 -5.64 2.91 -3.22
N ALA A 155 -6.19 1.78 -2.79
CA ALA A 155 -5.87 1.17 -1.50
C ALA A 155 -5.22 -0.20 -1.69
N VAL A 156 -3.99 -0.36 -1.20
CA VAL A 156 -3.27 -1.63 -1.28
C VAL A 156 -3.43 -2.41 0.01
N ALA A 157 -3.74 -3.68 -0.14
CA ALA A 157 -3.76 -4.69 0.91
C ALA A 157 -2.82 -5.84 0.58
N ILE A 158 -2.23 -6.46 1.60
CA ILE A 158 -1.52 -7.73 1.44
C ILE A 158 -2.58 -8.84 1.33
N SER A 159 -2.40 -9.74 0.35
CA SER A 159 -3.29 -10.87 0.13
C SER A 159 -3.26 -11.85 1.31
N ARG A 160 -4.41 -12.40 1.68
CA ARG A 160 -4.58 -13.49 2.65
C ARG A 160 -3.64 -14.68 2.37
N PHE A 161 -3.25 -14.83 1.11
CA PHE A 161 -2.46 -15.95 0.64
C PHE A 161 -0.97 -15.62 0.48
N ALA A 162 -0.57 -14.38 0.72
CA ALA A 162 0.80 -13.89 0.45
C ALA A 162 1.87 -14.71 1.18
N SER A 163 1.71 -14.96 2.49
CA SER A 163 2.69 -15.75 3.25
C SER A 163 2.81 -17.19 2.77
N ALA A 164 1.69 -17.80 2.34
CA ALA A 164 1.72 -19.15 1.78
C ALA A 164 2.50 -19.20 0.45
N LEU A 165 2.25 -18.23 -0.45
CA LEU A 165 2.92 -18.14 -1.74
C LEU A 165 4.42 -17.83 -1.57
N ASP A 166 4.78 -16.88 -0.71
CA ASP A 166 6.15 -16.53 -0.38
C ASP A 166 6.89 -17.72 0.25
N GLY A 167 6.25 -18.36 1.22
CA GLY A 167 6.80 -19.53 1.91
C GLY A 167 7.09 -20.71 0.98
N ILE A 168 6.22 -20.96 -0.01
CA ILE A 168 6.45 -21.98 -1.04
C ILE A 168 7.65 -21.57 -1.93
N THR A 169 7.67 -20.34 -2.40
CA THR A 169 8.68 -19.85 -3.32
C THR A 169 10.08 -19.79 -2.69
N ARG A 170 10.17 -19.30 -1.46
CA ARG A 170 11.43 -19.16 -0.70
C ARG A 170 11.79 -20.41 0.09
N GLY A 171 10.94 -21.43 0.13
CA GLY A 171 11.16 -22.66 0.89
C GLY A 171 10.99 -22.51 2.41
N LEU A 172 10.38 -21.43 2.88
CA LEU A 172 10.13 -21.14 4.31
C LEU A 172 9.12 -22.10 4.94
N ILE A 173 8.29 -22.75 4.12
CA ILE A 173 7.35 -23.80 4.56
C ILE A 173 8.04 -25.02 5.20
N ARG A 174 9.38 -25.10 5.19
CA ARG A 174 10.14 -26.13 5.91
C ARG A 174 10.30 -25.79 7.40
N ASP A 175 10.08 -24.55 7.78
CA ASP A 175 10.13 -24.08 9.17
C ASP A 175 8.74 -24.22 9.81
N PRO A 176 8.61 -25.03 10.89
CA PRO A 176 7.33 -25.22 11.58
C PRO A 176 6.78 -23.94 12.19
N ASP A 177 7.63 -22.98 12.59
CA ASP A 177 7.20 -21.70 13.14
C ASP A 177 6.57 -20.84 12.05
N PHE A 178 7.18 -20.77 10.86
CA PHE A 178 6.60 -20.11 9.72
C PHE A 178 5.29 -20.74 9.27
N VAL A 179 5.20 -22.08 9.26
CA VAL A 179 3.95 -22.79 8.92
C VAL A 179 2.81 -22.42 9.87
N ARG A 180 3.09 -22.25 11.17
CA ARG A 180 2.06 -21.79 12.14
C ARG A 180 1.56 -20.37 11.80
N ILE A 181 2.46 -19.46 11.42
CA ILE A 181 2.10 -18.11 10.98
C ILE A 181 1.19 -18.20 9.75
N VAL A 182 1.58 -18.96 8.72
CA VAL A 182 0.77 -19.16 7.50
C VAL A 182 -0.63 -19.71 7.82
N GLN A 183 -0.72 -20.70 8.71
CA GLN A 183 -2.02 -21.27 9.12
C GLN A 183 -2.92 -20.21 9.78
N GLN A 184 -2.34 -19.35 10.59
CA GLN A 184 -3.06 -18.24 11.21
C GLN A 184 -3.52 -17.21 10.17
N ASP A 185 -2.64 -16.82 9.26
CA ASP A 185 -2.95 -15.88 8.17
C ASP A 185 -4.13 -16.39 7.35
N LEU A 186 -4.06 -17.64 6.89
CA LEU A 186 -5.12 -18.26 6.10
C LEU A 186 -6.46 -18.30 6.85
N LYS A 187 -6.44 -18.50 8.16
CA LYS A 187 -7.64 -18.62 8.99
C LYS A 187 -8.28 -17.26 9.31
N THR A 188 -7.46 -16.25 9.63
CA THR A 188 -7.95 -15.00 10.25
C THR A 188 -7.46 -13.71 9.59
N GLY A 189 -6.44 -13.77 8.73
CA GLY A 189 -5.73 -12.61 8.21
C GLY A 189 -4.84 -11.89 9.22
N GLN A 190 -4.85 -12.30 10.47
CA GLN A 190 -4.01 -11.69 11.52
C GLN A 190 -2.59 -12.26 11.46
N HIS A 191 -1.74 -11.58 10.70
CA HIS A 191 -0.32 -11.92 10.64
C HIS A 191 0.38 -11.49 11.93
N ARG A 192 0.94 -12.46 12.64
CA ARG A 192 1.65 -12.25 13.91
C ARG A 192 2.97 -13.02 13.88
N ASN A 193 4.07 -12.28 13.89
CA ASN A 193 5.41 -12.85 13.94
C ASN A 193 5.99 -12.69 15.35
N GLU A 194 5.83 -13.69 16.18
CA GLU A 194 6.37 -13.74 17.55
C GLU A 194 7.78 -14.33 17.60
N THR A 195 8.32 -14.80 16.46
CA THR A 195 9.61 -15.49 16.40
C THR A 195 10.80 -14.53 16.51
N GLY A 196 10.59 -13.25 16.18
CA GLY A 196 11.67 -12.26 16.04
C GLY A 196 12.47 -12.41 14.75
N ASN A 197 12.16 -13.38 13.88
CA ASN A 197 12.78 -13.51 12.58
C ASN A 197 12.19 -12.47 11.61
N LEU A 198 12.99 -11.48 11.20
CA LEU A 198 12.56 -10.40 10.32
C LEU A 198 12.16 -10.87 8.91
N ASP A 199 12.64 -12.04 8.48
CA ASP A 199 12.27 -12.65 7.19
C ASP A 199 10.79 -13.08 7.13
N TYR A 200 10.11 -13.19 8.28
CA TYR A 200 8.71 -13.59 8.36
C TYR A 200 7.75 -12.40 8.39
N PHE A 201 8.24 -11.22 8.06
CA PHE A 201 7.52 -9.95 8.09
C PHE A 201 7.13 -9.50 9.53
N THR A 202 6.44 -8.37 9.62
CA THR A 202 5.99 -7.79 10.89
C THR A 202 4.49 -7.99 11.10
N THR A 203 3.98 -7.56 12.24
CA THR A 203 2.54 -7.55 12.54
C THR A 203 1.75 -6.84 11.45
N ALA A 204 0.75 -7.54 10.87
CA ALA A 204 -0.07 -7.01 9.77
C ALA A 204 -1.45 -7.69 9.72
N PHE A 205 -2.35 -7.16 8.89
CA PHE A 205 -3.59 -7.80 8.50
C PHE A 205 -3.56 -8.13 7.00
N PHE A 206 -3.76 -9.41 6.68
CA PHE A 206 -3.78 -9.92 5.31
C PHE A 206 -5.23 -10.13 4.86
N HIS A 207 -5.63 -9.37 3.84
CA HIS A 207 -7.02 -9.34 3.39
C HIS A 207 -7.37 -10.50 2.46
N HIS A 208 -8.51 -11.14 2.69
CA HIS A 208 -9.19 -11.82 1.60
C HIS A 208 -9.72 -10.76 0.60
N PRO A 209 -9.70 -11.01 -0.72
CA PRO A 209 -10.22 -10.05 -1.69
C PRO A 209 -11.63 -9.55 -1.37
N ASP A 210 -12.54 -10.43 -0.95
CA ASP A 210 -13.91 -10.05 -0.60
C ASP A 210 -13.99 -9.17 0.65
N GLU A 211 -13.08 -9.36 1.62
CA GLU A 211 -13.02 -8.51 2.82
C GLU A 211 -12.61 -7.08 2.46
N LEU A 212 -11.55 -6.92 1.64
CA LEU A 212 -11.14 -5.62 1.16
C LEU A 212 -12.28 -4.91 0.42
N LYS A 213 -12.97 -5.65 -0.45
CA LYS A 213 -14.12 -5.12 -1.19
C LYS A 213 -15.24 -4.68 -0.26
N THR A 214 -15.55 -5.50 0.75
CA THR A 214 -16.60 -5.20 1.75
C THR A 214 -16.25 -3.97 2.58
N GLU A 215 -15.02 -3.87 3.10
CA GLU A 215 -14.57 -2.72 3.87
C GLU A 215 -14.65 -1.41 3.05
N LEU A 216 -14.29 -1.44 1.77
CA LEU A 216 -14.44 -0.28 0.88
C LEU A 216 -15.91 0.11 0.68
N ILE A 217 -16.82 -0.87 0.50
CA ILE A 217 -18.26 -0.61 0.37
C ILE A 217 -18.82 0.01 1.65
N GLU A 218 -18.50 -0.58 2.80
CA GLU A 218 -18.93 -0.09 4.12
C GLU A 218 -18.36 1.30 4.42
N GLY A 219 -17.17 1.61 3.94
CA GLY A 219 -16.54 2.93 4.01
C GLY A 219 -17.13 3.97 3.06
N GLY A 220 -18.21 3.62 2.32
CA GLY A 220 -18.95 4.55 1.48
C GLY A 220 -18.48 4.65 0.03
N PHE A 221 -17.81 3.64 -0.48
CA PHE A 221 -17.41 3.50 -1.89
C PHE A 221 -18.25 2.38 -2.54
N PRO A 222 -19.36 2.68 -3.23
CA PRO A 222 -20.39 1.69 -3.55
C PRO A 222 -19.98 0.62 -4.57
N ASN A 223 -19.02 0.90 -5.45
CA ASN A 223 -18.64 0.00 -6.54
C ASN A 223 -17.12 -0.14 -6.67
N PRO A 224 -16.40 -0.61 -5.63
CA PRO A 224 -14.97 -0.77 -5.72
C PRO A 224 -14.61 -1.91 -6.67
N ARG A 225 -13.54 -1.72 -7.45
CA ARG A 225 -12.91 -2.78 -8.23
C ARG A 225 -11.64 -3.24 -7.53
N LEU A 226 -11.27 -4.48 -7.70
CA LEU A 226 -10.00 -5.02 -7.24
C LEU A 226 -9.14 -5.40 -8.42
N CYS A 227 -7.82 -5.23 -8.28
CA CYS A 227 -6.86 -5.78 -9.23
C CYS A 227 -5.64 -6.36 -8.51
N ALA A 228 -5.03 -7.35 -9.15
CA ALA A 228 -3.76 -7.91 -8.70
C ALA A 228 -2.61 -6.96 -9.08
N ILE A 229 -1.71 -6.68 -8.14
CA ILE A 229 -0.53 -5.87 -8.45
C ILE A 229 0.50 -6.73 -9.18
N GLU A 230 1.15 -7.65 -8.51
CA GLU A 230 2.18 -8.51 -9.12
C GLU A 230 1.56 -9.70 -9.87
N GLY A 231 0.40 -10.19 -9.40
CA GLY A 231 -0.17 -11.44 -9.87
C GLY A 231 0.83 -12.58 -9.73
N PRO A 232 0.93 -13.50 -10.72
CA PRO A 232 1.87 -14.61 -10.69
C PRO A 232 3.32 -14.21 -11.05
N LEU A 233 3.69 -12.90 -11.05
CA LEU A 233 5.04 -12.43 -11.38
C LEU A 233 6.12 -12.94 -10.42
N TRP A 234 5.75 -13.36 -9.21
CA TRP A 234 6.66 -14.06 -8.30
C TRP A 234 7.22 -15.37 -8.88
N ALA A 235 6.59 -15.94 -9.91
CA ALA A 235 7.11 -17.10 -10.64
C ALA A 235 8.13 -16.72 -11.74
N LEU A 236 8.37 -15.43 -12.02
CA LEU A 236 9.31 -14.98 -13.02
C LEU A 236 10.75 -15.11 -12.51
N PRO A 237 11.67 -15.78 -13.24
CA PRO A 237 13.06 -15.85 -12.86
C PRO A 237 13.71 -14.46 -12.74
N GLU A 238 14.60 -14.27 -11.77
CA GLU A 238 15.37 -13.03 -11.62
C GLU A 238 16.21 -12.70 -12.87
N SER A 239 16.61 -13.74 -13.61
CA SER A 239 17.39 -13.65 -14.86
C SER A 239 16.56 -13.28 -16.09
N ALA A 240 15.27 -12.95 -15.94
CA ALA A 240 14.41 -12.62 -17.07
C ALA A 240 14.94 -11.42 -17.86
N THR A 241 15.00 -11.57 -19.19
CA THR A 241 15.44 -10.51 -20.11
C THR A 241 14.42 -9.35 -20.17
N ALA A 242 14.84 -8.19 -20.68
CA ALA A 242 13.94 -7.04 -20.86
C ALA A 242 12.73 -7.39 -21.72
N GLU A 243 12.92 -8.16 -22.81
CA GLU A 243 11.85 -8.62 -23.68
C GLU A 243 10.86 -9.54 -22.95
N GLN A 244 11.36 -10.46 -22.11
CA GLN A 244 10.52 -11.31 -21.27
C GLN A 244 9.72 -10.48 -20.26
N GLN A 245 10.34 -9.47 -19.68
CA GLN A 245 9.70 -8.55 -18.74
C GLN A 245 8.56 -7.77 -19.42
N GLU A 246 8.77 -7.26 -20.65
CA GLU A 246 7.74 -6.56 -21.41
C GLU A 246 6.57 -7.49 -21.77
N GLY A 247 6.86 -8.69 -22.26
CA GLY A 247 5.85 -9.72 -22.51
C GLY A 247 5.04 -10.07 -21.27
N PHE A 248 5.70 -10.16 -20.13
CA PHE A 248 5.06 -10.41 -18.85
C PHE A 248 4.12 -9.28 -18.43
N MET A 249 4.57 -8.03 -18.55
CA MET A 249 3.73 -6.86 -18.27
C MET A 249 2.47 -6.83 -19.15
N ALA A 250 2.60 -7.17 -20.43
CA ALA A 250 1.47 -7.24 -21.36
C ALA A 250 0.45 -8.32 -20.95
N ILE A 251 0.92 -9.47 -20.46
CA ILE A 251 0.05 -10.54 -19.94
C ILE A 251 -0.59 -10.09 -18.62
N MET A 252 0.15 -9.51 -17.72
CA MET A 252 -0.37 -9.07 -16.42
C MET A 252 -1.48 -8.05 -16.56
N ARG A 253 -1.36 -7.09 -17.48
CA ARG A 253 -2.44 -6.13 -17.76
C ARG A 253 -3.74 -6.79 -18.22
N LYS A 254 -3.70 -8.00 -18.79
CA LYS A 254 -4.89 -8.77 -19.17
C LYS A 254 -5.47 -9.57 -18.01
N LEU A 255 -4.62 -10.00 -17.05
CA LEU A 255 -5.01 -10.87 -15.95
C LEU A 255 -5.30 -10.10 -14.66
N GLU A 256 -4.88 -8.84 -14.53
CA GLU A 256 -4.92 -8.06 -13.28
C GLU A 256 -6.32 -7.93 -12.67
N ASN A 257 -7.38 -8.00 -13.48
CA ASN A 257 -8.78 -7.91 -13.03
C ASN A 257 -9.49 -9.27 -12.98
N GLU A 258 -8.78 -10.38 -13.27
CA GLU A 258 -9.38 -11.72 -13.24
C GLU A 258 -9.62 -12.15 -11.79
N VAL A 259 -10.90 -12.20 -11.42
CA VAL A 259 -11.33 -12.42 -10.02
C VAL A 259 -10.74 -13.69 -9.42
N THR A 260 -10.61 -14.75 -10.21
CA THR A 260 -10.07 -16.05 -9.77
C THR A 260 -8.55 -16.02 -9.53
N LEU A 261 -7.86 -14.99 -9.99
CA LEU A 261 -6.41 -14.83 -9.88
C LEU A 261 -5.97 -13.71 -8.93
N ILE A 262 -6.88 -12.82 -8.52
CA ILE A 262 -6.54 -11.68 -7.63
C ILE A 262 -5.83 -12.16 -6.35
N GLY A 263 -6.31 -13.25 -5.74
CA GLY A 263 -5.70 -13.82 -4.55
C GLY A 263 -4.31 -14.44 -4.77
N ALA A 264 -3.92 -14.73 -6.02
CA ALA A 264 -2.58 -15.23 -6.36
C ALA A 264 -1.52 -14.11 -6.43
N SER A 265 -1.88 -12.85 -6.22
CA SER A 265 -0.97 -11.73 -6.04
C SER A 265 -0.57 -11.59 -4.57
N ALA A 266 0.66 -11.17 -4.30
CA ALA A 266 1.06 -10.80 -2.94
C ALA A 266 0.31 -9.56 -2.46
N HIS A 267 0.12 -8.57 -3.36
CA HIS A 267 -0.63 -7.36 -3.08
C HIS A 267 -1.86 -7.23 -3.98
N ILE A 268 -2.94 -6.70 -3.37
CA ILE A 268 -4.22 -6.45 -4.03
C ILE A 268 -4.49 -4.94 -3.95
N MET A 269 -4.82 -4.32 -5.09
CA MET A 269 -5.22 -2.92 -5.12
C MET A 269 -6.74 -2.81 -5.20
N GLY A 270 -7.35 -2.16 -4.22
CA GLY A 270 -8.73 -1.68 -4.27
C GLY A 270 -8.78 -0.31 -4.97
N ILE A 271 -9.63 -0.20 -5.98
CA ILE A 271 -9.84 1.01 -6.78
C ILE A 271 -11.28 1.47 -6.51
N ALA A 272 -11.42 2.62 -5.86
CA ALA A 272 -12.72 3.09 -5.40
C ALA A 272 -12.91 4.58 -5.72
N THR A 273 -14.07 4.98 -6.17
CA THR A 273 -14.38 6.37 -6.50
C THR A 273 -15.41 6.93 -5.53
N LYS A 274 -15.15 8.12 -4.98
CA LYS A 274 -16.13 8.81 -4.14
C LYS A 274 -17.32 9.24 -4.99
N PRO A 275 -18.57 8.90 -4.59
CA PRO A 275 -19.77 9.34 -5.30
C PRO A 275 -19.85 10.86 -5.46
N ASN A 276 -20.57 11.30 -6.48
CA ASN A 276 -20.96 12.70 -6.65
C ASN A 276 -22.25 12.92 -5.83
N ASP A 277 -22.11 13.10 -4.53
CA ASP A 277 -23.24 13.36 -3.64
C ASP A 277 -23.75 14.81 -3.78
#